data_e1c5a1367d36767fc4674c2df2177e60
#
_entry.id   e1c5a1367d36767fc4674c2df2177e60
#
_cell.length_a   1.000
_cell.length_b   1.000
_cell.length_c   1.000
_cell.angle_alpha   90.00
_cell.angle_beta   90.00
_cell.angle_gamma   90.00
#
_symmetry.space_group_name_H-M   'P 1'
#
loop_
_entity.id
_entity.type
_entity.pdbx_description
1 polymer ?
#
loop_
_entity_poly.entity_id
_entity_poly.type
_entity_poly.pdbx_seq_one_letter_code
_entity_poly.pdbx_strand_id
1 'polypeptide(L)'
;SPMAEKVDVLASNNELNFFGDKVKVVEMQSEAGAVALVHGALQAGVLASTFTASQGLLLMIPSLYKIAGEMLPLVMHVAARSLATHALSIFGDHQDVYAVRATGACMLASANPQDAYNMAVVAHLSAIKASLPFINFFDGFRTSHEIDKIKLMDMEEIKKLIDYDALKCFRKKAMNNTNFNTRGTAENDDIYFQNTEVRNKYYDEAIEIVADYMNKVNALTGSNFKPFNYYGDESADTIIVAMGSVSDTIRQTVDYLNTQGKKYGMIEVHLYRPFSPRYLLSVIPDTVKKVAVLDRTKEIAANGEPLYLDVLKAVSEMEDAPVVIGGRFGLGSKDPYPSHIAAVYENLCKDNPKNRFT
;
A
#
# COMPACT_ATOMS: atom_id res chain seq x y z
N SER A 1 -15.10 4.46 11.05
CA SER A 1 -13.76 5.08 10.92
C SER A 1 -13.87 6.59 11.09
N PRO A 2 -13.03 7.25 11.90
CA PRO A 2 -13.08 8.71 12.09
C PRO A 2 -12.99 9.49 10.76
N MET A 3 -12.29 8.94 9.76
CA MET A 3 -12.24 9.55 8.42
C MET A 3 -13.61 9.52 7.73
N ALA A 4 -14.30 8.38 7.75
CA ALA A 4 -15.62 8.26 7.14
C ALA A 4 -16.65 9.18 7.83
N GLU A 5 -16.63 9.21 9.17
CA GLU A 5 -17.48 10.12 9.98
C GLU A 5 -17.21 11.59 9.63
N LYS A 6 -15.93 11.96 9.45
CA LYS A 6 -15.60 13.34 9.07
C LYS A 6 -16.07 13.68 7.67
N VAL A 7 -15.98 12.76 6.72
CA VAL A 7 -16.51 12.95 5.35
C VAL A 7 -18.02 13.10 5.40
N ASP A 8 -18.73 12.32 6.23
CA ASP A 8 -20.18 12.44 6.40
C ASP A 8 -20.58 13.82 6.97
N VAL A 9 -19.86 14.32 7.97
CA VAL A 9 -20.06 15.67 8.53
C VAL A 9 -19.86 16.74 7.45
N LEU A 10 -18.79 16.65 6.64
CA LEU A 10 -18.55 17.61 5.56
C LEU A 10 -19.65 17.56 4.50
N ALA A 11 -20.08 16.35 4.11
CA ALA A 11 -21.16 16.14 3.16
C ALA A 11 -22.50 16.71 3.67
N SER A 12 -22.82 16.49 4.96
CA SER A 12 -24.02 17.02 5.62
C SER A 12 -24.04 18.54 5.69
N ASN A 13 -22.86 19.16 5.80
CA ASN A 13 -22.70 20.62 5.76
C ASN A 13 -22.71 21.20 4.33
N ASN A 14 -22.94 20.36 3.30
CA ASN A 14 -22.90 20.73 1.89
C ASN A 14 -21.55 21.29 1.43
N GLU A 15 -20.44 20.89 2.06
CA GLU A 15 -19.10 21.21 1.58
C GLU A 15 -18.88 20.59 0.19
N LEU A 16 -18.29 21.36 -0.70
CA LEU A 16 -18.01 20.90 -2.05
C LEU A 16 -16.64 20.23 -2.13
N ASN A 17 -16.55 19.18 -2.95
CA ASN A 17 -15.28 18.53 -3.26
C ASN A 17 -14.44 19.37 -4.25
N PHE A 18 -13.26 18.88 -4.63
CA PHE A 18 -12.36 19.53 -5.58
C PHE A 18 -12.99 19.87 -6.95
N PHE A 19 -14.02 19.13 -7.33
CA PHE A 19 -14.69 19.29 -8.62
C PHE A 19 -15.88 20.25 -8.55
N GLY A 20 -16.15 20.79 -7.36
CA GLY A 20 -17.30 21.66 -7.11
C GLY A 20 -18.62 20.89 -6.93
N ASP A 21 -18.55 19.57 -6.74
CA ASP A 21 -19.72 18.71 -6.56
C ASP A 21 -19.94 18.38 -5.08
N LYS A 22 -21.20 18.13 -4.69
CA LYS A 22 -21.54 17.60 -3.38
C LYS A 22 -21.14 16.14 -3.28
N VAL A 23 -20.44 15.78 -2.20
CA VAL A 23 -20.12 14.38 -1.89
C VAL A 23 -21.37 13.68 -1.37
N LYS A 24 -21.66 12.49 -1.87
CA LYS A 24 -22.70 11.62 -1.34
C LYS A 24 -22.05 10.54 -0.49
N VAL A 25 -22.36 10.52 0.80
CA VAL A 25 -21.99 9.44 1.71
C VAL A 25 -23.14 8.44 1.79
N VAL A 26 -22.83 7.16 1.70
CA VAL A 26 -23.81 6.08 1.78
C VAL A 26 -23.30 5.02 2.74
N GLU A 27 -24.04 4.80 3.81
CA GLU A 27 -23.79 3.71 4.74
C GLU A 27 -24.46 2.44 4.22
N MET A 28 -23.75 1.34 4.24
CA MET A 28 -24.24 0.04 3.78
C MET A 28 -24.24 -0.98 4.92
N GLN A 29 -25.08 -2.01 4.81
CA GLN A 29 -25.23 -3.04 5.83
C GLN A 29 -24.00 -3.96 5.96
N SER A 30 -23.23 -4.08 4.88
CA SER A 30 -21.99 -4.85 4.89
C SER A 30 -20.98 -4.27 3.89
N GLU A 31 -19.73 -4.64 4.07
CA GLU A 31 -18.62 -4.22 3.21
C GLU A 31 -18.77 -4.79 1.78
N ALA A 32 -19.37 -5.98 1.63
CA ALA A 32 -19.71 -6.53 0.32
C ALA A 32 -20.73 -5.64 -0.41
N GLY A 33 -21.73 -5.12 0.30
CA GLY A 33 -22.67 -4.13 -0.24
C GLY A 33 -21.99 -2.77 -0.56
N ALA A 34 -21.11 -2.32 0.32
CA ALA A 34 -20.38 -1.07 0.11
C ALA A 34 -19.52 -1.12 -1.16
N VAL A 35 -18.73 -2.16 -1.36
CA VAL A 35 -17.90 -2.30 -2.56
C VAL A 35 -18.74 -2.51 -3.82
N ALA A 36 -19.90 -3.19 -3.73
CA ALA A 36 -20.82 -3.34 -4.85
C ALA A 36 -21.40 -2.00 -5.28
N LEU A 37 -21.79 -1.14 -4.32
CA LEU A 37 -22.22 0.23 -4.61
C LEU A 37 -21.10 1.06 -5.26
N VAL A 38 -19.88 0.98 -4.73
CA VAL A 38 -18.70 1.65 -5.29
C VAL A 38 -18.45 1.16 -6.73
N HIS A 39 -18.51 -0.15 -6.97
CA HIS A 39 -18.36 -0.72 -8.31
C HIS A 39 -19.41 -0.15 -9.29
N GLY A 40 -20.69 -0.10 -8.88
CA GLY A 40 -21.76 0.50 -9.68
C GLY A 40 -21.54 1.98 -9.98
N ALA A 41 -21.07 2.77 -9.00
CA ALA A 41 -20.74 4.18 -9.17
C ALA A 41 -19.61 4.36 -10.19
N LEU A 42 -18.54 3.57 -10.08
CA LEU A 42 -17.42 3.59 -11.04
C LEU A 42 -17.86 3.21 -12.45
N GLN A 43 -18.75 2.22 -12.60
CA GLN A 43 -19.34 1.85 -13.89
C GLN A 43 -20.13 3.01 -14.52
N ALA A 44 -20.78 3.81 -13.69
CA ALA A 44 -21.50 5.02 -14.12
C ALA A 44 -20.58 6.24 -14.35
N GLY A 45 -19.26 6.08 -14.22
CA GLY A 45 -18.27 7.17 -14.43
C GLY A 45 -18.15 8.13 -13.24
N VAL A 46 -18.58 7.73 -12.07
CA VAL A 46 -18.46 8.51 -10.83
C VAL A 46 -17.27 8.01 -10.04
N LEU A 47 -16.34 8.90 -9.65
CA LEU A 47 -15.25 8.56 -8.74
C LEU A 47 -15.83 8.23 -7.36
N ALA A 48 -15.34 7.16 -6.78
CA ALA A 48 -15.80 6.67 -5.49
C ALA A 48 -14.62 6.18 -4.64
N SER A 49 -14.78 6.29 -3.32
CA SER A 49 -13.81 5.79 -2.33
C SER A 49 -14.54 5.06 -1.22
N THR A 50 -13.83 4.18 -0.53
CA THR A 50 -14.38 3.45 0.62
C THR A 50 -13.33 3.28 1.73
N PHE A 51 -13.81 3.02 2.94
CA PHE A 51 -13.00 2.83 4.14
C PHE A 51 -13.34 1.48 4.76
N THR A 52 -12.33 0.68 5.06
CA THR A 52 -12.55 -0.66 5.61
C THR A 52 -11.38 -1.16 6.45
N ALA A 53 -11.51 -2.34 7.03
CA ALA A 53 -10.50 -3.05 7.81
C ALA A 53 -10.87 -4.52 7.98
N SER A 54 -9.88 -5.40 8.21
CA SER A 54 -10.08 -6.79 8.68
C SER A 54 -11.02 -7.61 7.78
N GLN A 55 -11.98 -8.34 8.38
CA GLN A 55 -12.97 -9.14 7.66
C GLN A 55 -13.76 -8.34 6.61
N GLY A 56 -13.99 -7.04 6.89
CA GLY A 56 -14.67 -6.17 5.93
C GLY A 56 -13.92 -6.07 4.60
N LEU A 57 -12.59 -5.96 4.64
CA LEU A 57 -11.76 -5.99 3.44
C LEU A 57 -11.84 -7.34 2.71
N LEU A 58 -11.90 -8.46 3.45
CA LEU A 58 -12.04 -9.79 2.85
C LEU A 58 -13.38 -9.97 2.14
N LEU A 59 -14.46 -9.41 2.68
CA LEU A 59 -15.78 -9.43 2.04
C LEU A 59 -15.82 -8.67 0.71
N MET A 60 -14.83 -7.81 0.47
CA MET A 60 -14.71 -7.04 -0.77
C MET A 60 -13.93 -7.78 -1.87
N ILE A 61 -13.23 -8.89 -1.57
CA ILE A 61 -12.31 -9.57 -2.49
C ILE A 61 -12.92 -9.87 -3.87
N PRO A 62 -14.10 -10.49 -4.00
CA PRO A 62 -14.67 -10.79 -5.32
C PRO A 62 -14.88 -9.54 -6.17
N SER A 63 -15.36 -8.46 -5.55
CA SER A 63 -15.57 -7.18 -6.24
C SER A 63 -14.25 -6.47 -6.58
N LEU A 64 -13.20 -6.62 -5.74
CA LEU A 64 -11.87 -6.05 -6.03
C LEU A 64 -11.26 -6.68 -7.27
N TYR A 65 -11.33 -8.02 -7.42
CA TYR A 65 -10.91 -8.69 -8.66
C TYR A 65 -11.65 -8.12 -9.88
N LYS A 66 -12.96 -7.88 -9.72
CA LYS A 66 -13.80 -7.34 -10.78
C LYS A 66 -13.38 -5.90 -11.13
N ILE A 67 -13.26 -5.03 -10.14
CA ILE A 67 -12.86 -3.62 -10.30
C ILE A 67 -11.48 -3.52 -10.95
N ALA A 68 -10.52 -4.33 -10.50
CA ALA A 68 -9.18 -4.39 -11.08
C ALA A 68 -9.20 -4.93 -12.51
N GLY A 69 -9.95 -5.99 -12.76
CA GLY A 69 -10.12 -6.58 -14.10
C GLY A 69 -10.75 -5.63 -15.11
N GLU A 70 -11.67 -4.78 -14.66
CA GLU A 70 -12.35 -3.76 -15.48
C GLU A 70 -11.58 -2.43 -15.54
N MET A 71 -10.43 -2.35 -14.84
CA MET A 71 -9.57 -1.16 -14.81
C MET A 71 -10.32 0.11 -14.40
N LEU A 72 -10.88 0.10 -13.19
CA LEU A 72 -11.67 1.18 -12.63
C LEU A 72 -10.91 1.91 -11.50
N PRO A 73 -10.89 3.26 -11.49
CA PRO A 73 -10.11 4.06 -10.54
C PRO A 73 -10.79 4.15 -9.17
N LEU A 74 -10.65 3.11 -8.36
CA LEU A 74 -11.07 3.08 -6.96
C LEU A 74 -9.92 3.50 -6.05
N VAL A 75 -10.20 4.22 -4.97
CA VAL A 75 -9.28 4.34 -3.83
C VAL A 75 -9.96 3.84 -2.56
N MET A 76 -9.28 2.93 -1.86
CA MET A 76 -9.68 2.40 -0.57
C MET A 76 -8.68 2.84 0.49
N HIS A 77 -9.19 3.31 1.63
CA HIS A 77 -8.37 3.61 2.81
C HIS A 77 -8.57 2.49 3.83
N VAL A 78 -7.48 1.80 4.17
CA VAL A 78 -7.53 0.60 5.00
C VAL A 78 -6.69 0.78 6.26
N ALA A 79 -7.35 0.76 7.41
CA ALA A 79 -6.68 0.62 8.69
C ALA A 79 -6.43 -0.88 8.92
N ALA A 80 -5.24 -1.36 8.52
CA ALA A 80 -4.92 -2.77 8.46
C ALA A 80 -5.01 -3.46 9.83
N ARG A 81 -5.69 -4.60 9.90
CA ARG A 81 -5.99 -5.33 11.14
C ARG A 81 -5.87 -6.83 10.97
N SER A 82 -5.70 -7.49 12.13
CA SER A 82 -5.78 -8.94 12.24
C SER A 82 -7.10 -9.49 11.70
N LEU A 83 -7.05 -10.72 11.26
CA LEU A 83 -8.23 -11.51 10.89
C LEU A 83 -8.66 -12.41 12.05
N ALA A 84 -9.97 -12.68 12.13
CA ALA A 84 -10.47 -13.70 13.05
C ALA A 84 -10.03 -15.08 12.56
N THR A 85 -9.26 -15.79 13.41
CA THR A 85 -8.74 -17.12 13.15
C THR A 85 -9.12 -18.05 14.32
N HIS A 86 -8.14 -18.50 15.12
CA HIS A 86 -8.38 -19.24 16.37
C HIS A 86 -9.04 -18.37 17.44
N ALA A 87 -8.87 -17.05 17.35
CA ALA A 87 -9.51 -16.04 18.18
C ALA A 87 -9.71 -14.76 17.37
N LEU A 88 -10.58 -13.88 17.85
CA LEU A 88 -10.73 -12.54 17.34
C LEU A 88 -9.67 -11.62 17.99
N SER A 89 -8.93 -10.90 17.17
CA SER A 89 -8.18 -9.72 17.57
C SER A 89 -8.63 -8.54 16.71
N ILE A 90 -9.00 -7.44 17.36
CA ILE A 90 -9.39 -6.21 16.64
C ILE A 90 -8.20 -5.33 16.33
N PHE A 91 -7.02 -5.66 16.89
CA PHE A 91 -5.83 -4.85 16.79
C PHE A 91 -5.10 -5.00 15.46
N GLY A 92 -4.15 -4.07 15.22
CA GLY A 92 -3.47 -3.96 13.93
C GLY A 92 -2.48 -5.08 13.64
N ASP A 93 -2.51 -5.53 12.43
CA ASP A 93 -1.44 -6.18 11.70
C ASP A 93 -1.78 -6.14 10.18
N HIS A 94 -1.02 -6.85 9.34
CA HIS A 94 -1.20 -6.78 7.88
C HIS A 94 -1.88 -8.01 7.28
N GLN A 95 -2.54 -8.87 8.08
CA GLN A 95 -3.17 -10.08 7.57
C GLN A 95 -4.24 -9.79 6.51
N ASP A 96 -5.06 -8.78 6.73
CA ASP A 96 -6.14 -8.38 5.83
C ASP A 96 -5.60 -7.82 4.49
N VAL A 97 -4.64 -6.92 4.50
CA VAL A 97 -4.05 -6.36 3.28
C VAL A 97 -3.24 -7.39 2.50
N TYR A 98 -2.56 -8.31 3.19
CA TYR A 98 -1.90 -9.41 2.51
C TYR A 98 -2.88 -10.40 1.86
N ALA A 99 -4.05 -10.62 2.46
CA ALA A 99 -5.08 -11.48 1.87
C ALA A 99 -5.60 -10.96 0.53
N VAL A 100 -5.60 -9.63 0.32
CA VAL A 100 -6.10 -8.99 -0.91
C VAL A 100 -5.00 -8.67 -1.94
N ARG A 101 -3.73 -8.95 -1.66
CA ARG A 101 -2.58 -8.63 -2.52
C ARG A 101 -2.66 -9.20 -3.95
N ALA A 102 -3.42 -10.27 -4.14
CA ALA A 102 -3.59 -10.93 -5.43
C ALA A 102 -4.76 -10.39 -6.27
N THR A 103 -5.54 -9.45 -5.75
CA THR A 103 -6.76 -8.94 -6.43
C THR A 103 -6.47 -8.05 -7.63
N GLY A 104 -5.24 -7.55 -7.76
CA GLY A 104 -4.86 -6.57 -8.77
C GLY A 104 -5.03 -5.12 -8.31
N ALA A 105 -5.40 -4.86 -7.07
CA ALA A 105 -5.32 -3.52 -6.51
C ALA A 105 -3.86 -3.11 -6.27
N CYS A 106 -3.49 -1.89 -6.68
CA CYS A 106 -2.22 -1.29 -6.30
C CYS A 106 -2.22 -0.97 -4.79
N MET A 107 -1.10 -1.12 -4.11
CA MET A 107 -1.06 -1.04 -2.64
C MET A 107 0.05 -0.12 -2.18
N LEU A 108 -0.33 0.95 -1.46
CA LEU A 108 0.58 1.92 -0.86
C LEU A 108 0.55 1.78 0.66
N ALA A 109 1.73 1.61 1.26
CA ALA A 109 1.94 1.49 2.70
C ALA A 109 2.40 2.82 3.31
N SER A 110 1.87 3.18 4.46
CA SER A 110 2.20 4.39 5.20
C SER A 110 2.62 4.07 6.63
N ALA A 111 3.66 4.74 7.14
CA ALA A 111 4.18 4.51 8.49
C ALA A 111 3.41 5.28 9.57
N ASN A 112 3.10 6.53 9.32
CA ASN A 112 2.54 7.48 10.27
C ASN A 112 1.38 8.29 9.66
N PRO A 113 0.68 9.15 10.42
CA PRO A 113 -0.45 9.95 9.93
C PRO A 113 -0.09 10.91 8.79
N GLN A 114 1.10 11.50 8.80
CA GLN A 114 1.55 12.38 7.71
C GLN A 114 1.72 11.61 6.40
N ASP A 115 2.35 10.43 6.48
CA ASP A 115 2.53 9.55 5.33
C ASP A 115 1.17 9.07 4.79
N ALA A 116 0.25 8.68 5.69
CA ALA A 116 -1.09 8.25 5.31
C ALA A 116 -1.86 9.32 4.54
N TYR A 117 -1.71 10.59 4.94
CA TYR A 117 -2.29 11.73 4.23
C TYR A 117 -1.62 11.95 2.86
N ASN A 118 -0.30 11.97 2.80
CA ASN A 118 0.44 12.20 1.56
C ASN A 118 0.21 11.06 0.56
N MET A 119 0.24 9.81 1.02
CA MET A 119 -0.03 8.64 0.18
C MET A 119 -1.50 8.56 -0.27
N ALA A 120 -2.45 9.12 0.49
CA ALA A 120 -3.83 9.24 0.03
C ALA A 120 -3.92 10.11 -1.24
N VAL A 121 -3.20 11.24 -1.26
CA VAL A 121 -3.16 12.11 -2.46
C VAL A 121 -2.50 11.37 -3.64
N VAL A 122 -1.35 10.71 -3.40
CA VAL A 122 -0.68 9.87 -4.42
C VAL A 122 -1.64 8.80 -4.96
N ALA A 123 -2.37 8.10 -4.07
CA ALA A 123 -3.30 7.03 -4.45
C ALA A 123 -4.42 7.55 -5.36
N HIS A 124 -5.06 8.68 -5.01
CA HIS A 124 -6.14 9.26 -5.80
C HIS A 124 -5.68 9.73 -7.17
N LEU A 125 -4.56 10.44 -7.24
CA LEU A 125 -4.01 10.92 -8.50
C LEU A 125 -3.57 9.77 -9.40
N SER A 126 -2.90 8.77 -8.82
CA SER A 126 -2.45 7.58 -9.53
C SER A 126 -3.61 6.71 -10.02
N ALA A 127 -4.66 6.54 -9.20
CA ALA A 127 -5.85 5.78 -9.60
C ALA A 127 -6.53 6.38 -10.83
N ILE A 128 -6.70 7.71 -10.86
CA ILE A 128 -7.29 8.41 -12.00
C ILE A 128 -6.43 8.20 -13.25
N LYS A 129 -5.12 8.38 -13.14
CA LYS A 129 -4.20 8.32 -14.28
C LYS A 129 -4.02 6.90 -14.81
N ALA A 130 -3.79 5.94 -13.93
CA ALA A 130 -3.59 4.54 -14.29
C ALA A 130 -4.89 3.80 -14.63
N SER A 131 -6.06 4.33 -14.26
CA SER A 131 -7.35 3.63 -14.31
C SER A 131 -7.30 2.28 -13.57
N LEU A 132 -6.69 2.24 -12.38
CA LEU A 132 -6.55 1.05 -11.54
C LEU A 132 -7.05 1.34 -10.11
N PRO A 133 -7.51 0.31 -9.38
CA PRO A 133 -7.82 0.46 -7.96
C PRO A 133 -6.57 0.56 -7.11
N PHE A 134 -6.61 1.43 -6.10
CA PHE A 134 -5.55 1.63 -5.13
C PHE A 134 -6.05 1.37 -3.70
N ILE A 135 -5.23 0.73 -2.90
CA ILE A 135 -5.38 0.58 -1.46
C ILE A 135 -4.28 1.41 -0.80
N ASN A 136 -4.66 2.50 -0.14
CA ASN A 136 -3.81 3.24 0.78
C ASN A 136 -4.02 2.66 2.17
N PHE A 137 -3.05 1.90 2.69
CA PHE A 137 -3.14 1.25 3.98
C PHE A 137 -2.10 1.75 4.97
N PHE A 138 -2.48 1.70 6.22
CA PHE A 138 -1.67 2.06 7.38
C PHE A 138 -2.07 1.18 8.56
N ASP A 139 -1.22 1.08 9.57
CA ASP A 139 -1.44 0.20 10.70
C ASP A 139 -2.66 0.61 11.53
N GLY A 140 -3.60 -0.31 11.67
CA GLY A 140 -4.75 -0.15 12.55
C GLY A 140 -4.32 -0.08 14.02
N PHE A 141 -5.00 0.73 14.83
CA PHE A 141 -4.71 1.01 16.24
C PHE A 141 -3.33 1.63 16.55
N ARG A 142 -2.45 1.65 15.60
CA ARG A 142 -1.22 2.43 15.64
C ARG A 142 -1.46 3.74 14.90
N THR A 143 -1.07 3.82 13.64
CA THR A 143 -1.23 5.01 12.80
C THR A 143 -2.69 5.50 12.78
N SER A 144 -3.69 4.60 12.75
CA SER A 144 -5.10 4.99 12.68
C SER A 144 -5.67 5.67 13.94
N HIS A 145 -5.01 5.52 15.09
CA HIS A 145 -5.41 6.12 16.38
C HIS A 145 -4.33 7.05 16.93
N GLU A 146 -3.26 7.26 16.21
CA GLU A 146 -2.23 8.20 16.57
C GLU A 146 -2.75 9.63 16.42
N ILE A 147 -2.49 10.45 17.44
CA ILE A 147 -2.81 11.88 17.44
C ILE A 147 -1.52 12.62 17.12
N ASP A 148 -1.41 13.10 15.91
CA ASP A 148 -0.24 13.81 15.44
C ASP A 148 -0.62 15.11 14.74
N LYS A 149 0.32 16.04 14.67
CA LYS A 149 0.20 17.28 13.93
C LYS A 149 0.72 17.10 12.52
N ILE A 150 -0.19 17.07 11.55
CA ILE A 150 0.17 16.94 10.14
C ILE A 150 0.16 18.29 9.42
N LYS A 151 1.00 18.41 8.40
CA LYS A 151 1.01 19.53 7.47
C LYS A 151 0.10 19.21 6.28
N LEU A 152 -0.91 20.04 6.09
CA LEU A 152 -1.81 19.90 4.94
C LEU A 152 -1.20 20.55 3.68
N MET A 153 -1.43 19.93 2.53
CA MET A 153 -1.13 20.55 1.23
C MET A 153 -2.21 21.55 0.85
N ASP A 154 -1.85 22.55 0.08
CA ASP A 154 -2.83 23.47 -0.51
C ASP A 154 -3.71 22.71 -1.52
N MET A 155 -5.01 22.84 -1.37
CA MET A 155 -6.01 22.18 -2.20
C MET A 155 -5.93 22.61 -3.68
N GLU A 156 -5.59 23.88 -3.95
CA GLU A 156 -5.44 24.37 -5.31
C GLU A 156 -4.19 23.81 -5.98
N GLU A 157 -3.13 23.56 -5.21
CA GLU A 157 -1.93 22.87 -5.73
C GLU A 157 -2.23 21.39 -6.06
N ILE A 158 -2.99 20.69 -5.22
CA ILE A 158 -3.42 19.31 -5.52
C ILE A 158 -4.28 19.28 -6.81
N LYS A 159 -5.19 20.23 -7.00
CA LYS A 159 -6.02 20.32 -8.21
C LYS A 159 -5.19 20.39 -9.50
N LYS A 160 -4.06 21.09 -9.48
CA LYS A 160 -3.16 21.21 -10.64
C LYS A 160 -2.49 19.88 -11.01
N LEU A 161 -2.39 18.94 -10.08
CA LEU A 161 -1.80 17.62 -10.30
C LEU A 161 -2.77 16.62 -10.95
N ILE A 162 -4.07 16.93 -10.97
CA ILE A 162 -5.09 16.03 -11.52
C ILE A 162 -4.91 15.90 -13.04
N ASP A 163 -4.83 14.65 -13.52
CA ASP A 163 -4.88 14.36 -14.94
C ASP A 163 -6.34 14.39 -15.44
N TYR A 164 -6.77 15.59 -15.89
CA TYR A 164 -8.14 15.81 -16.35
C TYR A 164 -8.46 15.07 -17.65
N ASP A 165 -7.47 14.76 -18.48
CA ASP A 165 -7.68 13.97 -19.69
C ASP A 165 -7.95 12.50 -19.35
N ALA A 166 -7.20 11.93 -18.41
CA ALA A 166 -7.47 10.60 -17.88
C ALA A 166 -8.86 10.52 -17.22
N LEU A 167 -9.22 11.53 -16.41
CA LEU A 167 -10.56 11.63 -15.81
C LEU A 167 -11.66 11.71 -16.87
N LYS A 168 -11.47 12.49 -17.93
CA LYS A 168 -12.41 12.59 -19.05
C LYS A 168 -12.53 11.28 -19.81
N CYS A 169 -11.41 10.56 -20.00
CA CYS A 169 -11.40 9.21 -20.60
C CYS A 169 -12.19 8.22 -19.75
N PHE A 170 -11.99 8.22 -18.42
CA PHE A 170 -12.77 7.39 -17.50
C PHE A 170 -14.27 7.69 -17.62
N ARG A 171 -14.67 8.96 -17.56
CA ARG A 171 -16.08 9.38 -17.67
C ARG A 171 -16.69 9.01 -19.03
N LYS A 172 -15.92 9.07 -20.13
CA LYS A 172 -16.40 8.66 -21.46
C LYS A 172 -16.69 7.15 -21.55
N LYS A 173 -16.02 6.34 -20.74
CA LYS A 173 -16.26 4.89 -20.68
C LYS A 173 -17.45 4.51 -19.78
N ALA A 174 -18.14 5.49 -19.20
CA ALA A 174 -19.29 5.24 -18.34
C ALA A 174 -20.41 4.52 -19.08
N MET A 175 -20.99 3.54 -18.41
CA MET A 175 -22.18 2.85 -18.92
C MET A 175 -23.41 3.74 -18.74
N ASN A 176 -24.02 4.16 -19.83
CA ASN A 176 -25.22 4.97 -19.82
C ASN A 176 -26.01 4.77 -21.12
N ASN A 177 -27.18 5.41 -21.21
CA ASN A 177 -28.09 5.26 -22.35
C ASN A 177 -27.56 5.83 -23.68
N THR A 178 -26.50 6.64 -23.65
CA THR A 178 -25.85 7.19 -24.85
C THR A 178 -24.53 6.52 -25.18
N ASN A 179 -24.01 5.68 -24.27
CA ASN A 179 -22.78 4.93 -24.43
C ASN A 179 -23.02 3.46 -24.02
N PHE A 180 -23.51 2.69 -24.97
CA PHE A 180 -23.74 1.27 -24.78
C PHE A 180 -22.39 0.54 -24.69
N ASN A 181 -22.10 -0.02 -23.56
CA ASN A 181 -20.88 -0.75 -23.31
C ASN A 181 -21.18 -2.00 -22.50
N THR A 182 -20.59 -3.11 -22.87
CA THR A 182 -20.72 -4.37 -22.14
C THR A 182 -19.44 -4.66 -21.41
N ARG A 183 -19.51 -4.92 -20.12
CA ARG A 183 -18.38 -5.32 -19.28
C ARG A 183 -18.72 -6.55 -18.47
N GLY A 184 -17.69 -7.33 -18.12
CA GLY A 184 -17.84 -8.46 -17.24
C GLY A 184 -18.66 -9.59 -17.84
N THR A 185 -18.57 -9.78 -19.14
CA THR A 185 -19.13 -10.94 -19.84
C THR A 185 -18.37 -12.23 -19.50
N ALA A 186 -18.93 -13.38 -19.85
CA ALA A 186 -18.21 -14.64 -19.85
C ALA A 186 -17.27 -14.70 -21.07
N GLU A 187 -16.05 -15.10 -20.85
CA GLU A 187 -15.05 -15.36 -21.89
C GLU A 187 -14.67 -16.83 -21.85
N ASN A 188 -14.45 -17.41 -23.02
CA ASN A 188 -14.00 -18.78 -23.15
C ASN A 188 -12.46 -18.86 -23.20
N ASP A 189 -11.93 -20.06 -23.29
CA ASP A 189 -10.51 -20.39 -23.33
C ASP A 189 -9.77 -19.77 -24.51
N ASP A 190 -10.47 -19.41 -25.57
CA ASP A 190 -9.93 -18.79 -26.78
C ASP A 190 -9.45 -17.33 -26.58
N ILE A 191 -10.04 -16.59 -25.63
CA ILE A 191 -9.72 -15.17 -25.44
C ILE A 191 -9.38 -14.78 -23.98
N TYR A 192 -9.81 -15.55 -22.98
CA TYR A 192 -9.65 -15.18 -21.57
C TYR A 192 -8.18 -14.98 -21.16
N PHE A 193 -7.31 -15.88 -21.61
CA PHE A 193 -5.87 -15.80 -21.30
C PHE A 193 -5.25 -14.51 -21.88
N GLN A 194 -5.50 -14.20 -23.13
CA GLN A 194 -4.98 -13.02 -23.80
C GLN A 194 -5.46 -11.72 -23.14
N ASN A 195 -6.76 -11.65 -22.78
CA ASN A 195 -7.33 -10.50 -22.10
C ASN A 195 -6.81 -10.34 -20.67
N THR A 196 -6.39 -11.43 -20.04
CA THR A 196 -5.70 -11.38 -18.75
C THR A 196 -4.29 -10.80 -18.89
N GLU A 197 -3.51 -11.29 -19.86
CA GLU A 197 -2.11 -10.89 -20.06
C GLU A 197 -1.96 -9.45 -20.59
N VAL A 198 -2.87 -8.97 -21.42
CA VAL A 198 -2.79 -7.60 -21.98
C VAL A 198 -2.79 -6.50 -20.92
N ARG A 199 -3.22 -6.82 -19.71
CA ARG A 199 -3.25 -5.87 -18.57
C ARG A 199 -1.88 -5.63 -17.95
N ASN A 200 -0.90 -6.51 -18.17
CA ASN A 200 0.43 -6.42 -17.57
C ASN A 200 1.07 -5.04 -17.83
N LYS A 201 0.98 -4.52 -19.05
CA LYS A 201 1.52 -3.20 -19.40
C LYS A 201 1.01 -2.05 -18.51
N TYR A 202 -0.25 -2.10 -18.09
CA TYR A 202 -0.84 -1.05 -17.27
C TYR A 202 -0.31 -1.10 -15.83
N TYR A 203 0.02 -2.30 -15.34
CA TYR A 203 0.67 -2.46 -14.03
C TYR A 203 2.14 -2.04 -14.07
N ASP A 204 2.85 -2.28 -15.18
CA ASP A 204 4.20 -1.78 -15.39
C ASP A 204 4.23 -0.25 -15.45
N GLU A 205 3.30 0.35 -16.19
CA GLU A 205 3.12 1.81 -16.25
C GLU A 205 2.70 2.41 -14.89
N ALA A 206 1.91 1.70 -14.10
CA ALA A 206 1.45 2.18 -12.79
C ALA A 206 2.61 2.44 -11.82
N ILE A 207 3.70 1.69 -11.90
CA ILE A 207 4.90 1.91 -11.08
C ILE A 207 5.48 3.29 -11.35
N GLU A 208 5.64 3.65 -12.62
CA GLU A 208 6.17 4.95 -13.03
C GLU A 208 5.21 6.09 -12.69
N ILE A 209 3.90 5.88 -12.85
CA ILE A 209 2.86 6.84 -12.48
C ILE A 209 2.91 7.15 -10.99
N VAL A 210 3.03 6.13 -10.15
CA VAL A 210 3.14 6.30 -8.69
C VAL A 210 4.43 7.04 -8.33
N ALA A 211 5.57 6.66 -8.90
CA ALA A 211 6.84 7.33 -8.67
C ALA A 211 6.80 8.82 -9.08
N ASP A 212 6.18 9.13 -10.21
CA ASP A 212 5.99 10.51 -10.66
C ASP A 212 5.11 11.32 -9.69
N TYR A 213 3.98 10.76 -9.24
CA TYR A 213 3.13 11.45 -8.26
C TYR A 213 3.76 11.55 -6.88
N MET A 214 4.56 10.57 -6.44
CA MET A 214 5.39 10.72 -5.24
C MET A 214 6.33 11.91 -5.38
N ASN A 215 7.04 12.06 -6.51
CA ASN A 215 7.92 13.21 -6.76
C ASN A 215 7.17 14.54 -6.75
N LYS A 216 5.96 14.60 -7.34
CA LYS A 216 5.13 15.81 -7.33
C LYS A 216 4.66 16.17 -5.91
N VAL A 217 4.25 15.18 -5.12
CA VAL A 217 3.86 15.39 -3.70
C VAL A 217 5.09 15.79 -2.88
N ASN A 218 6.26 15.21 -3.11
CA ASN A 218 7.51 15.61 -2.47
C ASN A 218 7.82 17.09 -2.70
N ALA A 219 7.62 17.57 -3.93
CA ALA A 219 7.85 18.98 -4.27
C ALA A 219 6.92 19.93 -3.51
N LEU A 220 5.69 19.52 -3.19
CA LEU A 220 4.73 20.32 -2.43
C LEU A 220 4.95 20.27 -0.91
N THR A 221 5.45 19.14 -0.40
CA THR A 221 5.51 18.87 1.04
C THR A 221 6.92 18.99 1.63
N GLY A 222 7.96 18.91 0.80
CA GLY A 222 9.34 18.76 1.23
C GLY A 222 9.69 17.35 1.71
N SER A 223 8.83 16.36 1.42
CA SER A 223 9.08 14.94 1.70
C SER A 223 10.03 14.31 0.67
N ASN A 224 10.36 13.02 0.86
CA ASN A 224 11.23 12.28 -0.06
C ASN A 224 10.67 10.87 -0.30
N PHE A 225 9.39 10.77 -0.65
CA PHE A 225 8.78 9.47 -0.95
C PHE A 225 9.28 8.90 -2.27
N LYS A 226 9.58 7.61 -2.25
CA LYS A 226 9.88 6.76 -3.41
C LYS A 226 9.14 5.43 -3.23
N PRO A 227 8.99 4.60 -4.27
CA PRO A 227 8.44 3.26 -4.11
C PRO A 227 9.13 2.45 -3.01
N PHE A 228 10.44 2.61 -2.87
CA PHE A 228 11.29 2.11 -1.78
C PHE A 228 12.22 3.20 -1.33
N ASN A 229 12.28 3.47 -0.04
CA ASN A 229 13.17 4.46 0.54
C ASN A 229 14.28 3.79 1.35
N TYR A 230 15.52 4.04 0.97
CA TYR A 230 16.68 3.68 1.80
C TYR A 230 16.90 4.72 2.89
N TYR A 231 17.27 4.25 4.08
CA TYR A 231 17.68 5.07 5.21
C TYR A 231 18.82 4.40 5.98
N GLY A 232 19.86 5.14 6.34
CA GLY A 232 20.99 4.69 7.18
C GLY A 232 22.34 4.98 6.57
N ASP A 233 23.36 4.19 6.92
CA ASP A 233 24.72 4.35 6.45
C ASP A 233 24.85 3.93 4.97
N GLU A 234 25.46 4.78 4.12
CA GLU A 234 25.63 4.48 2.69
C GLU A 234 26.56 3.29 2.42
N SER A 235 27.39 2.90 3.40
CA SER A 235 28.25 1.72 3.34
C SER A 235 27.72 0.56 4.20
N ALA A 236 26.42 0.51 4.45
CA ALA A 236 25.82 -0.54 5.24
C ALA A 236 26.05 -1.93 4.59
N ASP A 237 26.46 -2.89 5.40
CA ASP A 237 26.57 -4.30 5.01
C ASP A 237 25.35 -5.12 5.42
N THR A 238 24.51 -4.54 6.26
CA THR A 238 23.37 -5.19 6.90
C THR A 238 22.17 -4.25 6.92
N ILE A 239 21.04 -4.68 6.37
CA ILE A 239 19.82 -3.88 6.29
C ILE A 239 18.58 -4.66 6.75
N ILE A 240 17.54 -3.90 7.16
CA ILE A 240 16.20 -4.41 7.39
C ILE A 240 15.27 -3.83 6.31
N VAL A 241 14.39 -4.68 5.75
CA VAL A 241 13.30 -4.27 4.86
C VAL A 241 11.98 -4.44 5.59
N ALA A 242 11.17 -3.39 5.65
CA ALA A 242 9.88 -3.41 6.33
C ALA A 242 8.91 -2.40 5.71
N MET A 243 7.63 -2.45 6.11
CA MET A 243 6.61 -1.46 5.77
C MET A 243 5.69 -1.16 6.96
N GLY A 244 5.04 0.00 6.93
CA GLY A 244 4.13 0.45 7.98
C GLY A 244 4.84 1.06 9.19
N SER A 245 4.14 1.16 10.32
CA SER A 245 4.56 1.95 11.49
C SER A 245 5.87 1.52 12.14
N VAL A 246 6.33 0.29 11.92
CA VAL A 246 7.62 -0.18 12.42
C VAL A 246 8.80 0.58 11.83
N SER A 247 8.63 1.19 10.66
CA SER A 247 9.68 1.93 9.96
C SER A 247 10.28 3.04 10.83
N ASP A 248 9.46 3.77 11.58
CA ASP A 248 9.93 4.82 12.47
C ASP A 248 10.75 4.28 13.65
N THR A 249 10.35 3.12 14.21
CA THR A 249 11.13 2.43 15.25
C THR A 249 12.48 1.93 14.69
N ILE A 250 12.48 1.40 13.46
CA ILE A 250 13.73 0.94 12.82
C ILE A 250 14.66 2.13 12.56
N ARG A 251 14.16 3.26 12.04
CA ARG A 251 14.97 4.48 11.80
C ARG A 251 15.68 4.94 13.06
N GLN A 252 14.91 5.11 14.16
CA GLN A 252 15.49 5.52 15.45
C GLN A 252 16.55 4.53 15.96
N THR A 253 16.31 3.23 15.75
CA THR A 253 17.26 2.19 16.16
C THR A 253 18.53 2.21 15.29
N VAL A 254 18.40 2.41 13.98
CA VAL A 254 19.52 2.58 13.04
C VAL A 254 20.36 3.77 13.43
N ASP A 255 19.73 4.92 13.69
CA ASP A 255 20.45 6.13 14.15
C ASP A 255 21.27 5.85 15.40
N TYR A 256 20.64 5.26 16.42
CA TYR A 256 21.33 4.95 17.67
C TYR A 256 22.50 3.97 17.45
N LEU A 257 22.30 2.88 16.73
CA LEU A 257 23.33 1.87 16.50
C LEU A 257 24.51 2.42 15.66
N ASN A 258 24.21 3.27 14.69
CA ASN A 258 25.22 3.90 13.86
C ASN A 258 26.07 4.92 14.67
N THR A 259 25.50 5.59 15.69
CA THR A 259 26.32 6.36 16.65
C THR A 259 27.29 5.50 17.46
N GLN A 260 27.02 4.20 17.59
CA GLN A 260 27.90 3.21 18.25
C GLN A 260 28.91 2.58 17.26
N GLY A 261 29.08 3.17 16.07
CA GLY A 261 30.03 2.70 15.07
C GLY A 261 29.56 1.51 14.23
N LYS A 262 28.24 1.19 14.26
CA LYS A 262 27.65 0.22 13.34
C LYS A 262 27.42 0.86 11.98
N LYS A 263 27.26 0.03 10.95
CA LYS A 263 26.93 0.47 9.58
C LYS A 263 25.67 -0.25 9.13
N TYR A 264 24.57 0.19 9.67
CA TYR A 264 23.27 -0.41 9.42
C TYR A 264 22.36 0.54 8.62
N GLY A 265 21.47 -0.05 7.86
CA GLY A 265 20.46 0.67 7.13
C GLY A 265 19.15 -0.09 7.10
N MET A 266 18.13 0.57 6.56
CA MET A 266 16.83 -0.04 6.31
C MET A 266 16.27 0.41 4.97
N ILE A 267 15.34 -0.39 4.44
CA ILE A 267 14.48 0.00 3.32
C ILE A 267 13.04 -0.03 3.79
N GLU A 268 12.38 1.11 3.63
CA GLU A 268 10.96 1.25 3.82
C GLU A 268 10.23 1.05 2.50
N VAL A 269 9.20 0.21 2.51
CA VAL A 269 8.37 -0.09 1.34
C VAL A 269 7.13 0.79 1.37
N HIS A 270 6.99 1.69 0.39
CA HIS A 270 5.78 2.49 0.17
C HIS A 270 4.89 1.90 -0.92
N LEU A 271 5.44 1.45 -2.05
CA LEU A 271 4.69 0.76 -3.10
C LEU A 271 4.90 -0.75 -2.97
N TYR A 272 3.93 -1.42 -2.33
CA TYR A 272 3.97 -2.88 -2.16
C TYR A 272 3.44 -3.63 -3.39
N ARG A 273 2.41 -3.11 -4.07
CA ARG A 273 1.88 -3.63 -5.33
C ARG A 273 1.59 -2.50 -6.33
N PRO A 274 1.99 -2.62 -7.60
CA PRO A 274 2.87 -3.66 -8.15
C PRO A 274 4.24 -3.67 -7.48
N PHE A 275 4.79 -4.86 -7.20
CA PHE A 275 6.14 -4.96 -6.64
C PHE A 275 7.18 -4.77 -7.73
N SER A 276 8.12 -3.85 -7.55
CA SER A 276 9.13 -3.55 -8.55
C SER A 276 10.54 -3.94 -8.09
N PRO A 277 11.08 -5.08 -8.58
CA PRO A 277 12.47 -5.44 -8.31
C PRO A 277 13.45 -4.33 -8.71
N ARG A 278 13.24 -3.69 -9.86
CA ARG A 278 14.09 -2.58 -10.34
C ARG A 278 14.21 -1.44 -9.32
N TYR A 279 13.10 -0.99 -8.76
CA TYR A 279 13.11 0.10 -7.76
C TYR A 279 13.70 -0.37 -6.43
N LEU A 280 13.42 -1.59 -6.00
CA LEU A 280 14.02 -2.15 -4.78
C LEU A 280 15.54 -2.25 -4.92
N LEU A 281 16.02 -2.88 -5.98
CA LEU A 281 17.45 -3.10 -6.20
C LEU A 281 18.22 -1.79 -6.38
N SER A 282 17.60 -0.77 -6.95
CA SER A 282 18.24 0.54 -7.17
C SER A 282 18.54 1.31 -5.87
N VAL A 283 17.95 0.92 -4.75
CA VAL A 283 18.18 1.60 -3.45
C VAL A 283 18.99 0.74 -2.46
N ILE A 284 19.31 -0.50 -2.80
CA ILE A 284 20.17 -1.35 -1.97
C ILE A 284 21.63 -0.90 -2.18
N PRO A 285 22.36 -0.50 -1.14
CA PRO A 285 23.80 -0.23 -1.26
C PRO A 285 24.58 -1.47 -1.75
N ASP A 286 25.57 -1.27 -2.62
CA ASP A 286 26.42 -2.36 -3.17
C ASP A 286 27.19 -3.14 -2.09
N THR A 287 27.33 -2.53 -0.92
CA THR A 287 28.03 -3.15 0.25
C THR A 287 27.16 -4.13 1.02
N VAL A 288 25.86 -4.21 0.73
CA VAL A 288 24.93 -5.05 1.50
C VAL A 288 25.16 -6.53 1.24
N LYS A 289 25.38 -7.26 2.33
CA LYS A 289 25.61 -8.72 2.33
C LYS A 289 24.48 -9.50 3.03
N LYS A 290 23.72 -8.81 3.88
CA LYS A 290 22.71 -9.46 4.72
C LYS A 290 21.46 -8.60 4.82
N VAL A 291 20.30 -9.21 4.60
CA VAL A 291 18.99 -8.56 4.63
C VAL A 291 18.06 -9.32 5.57
N ALA A 292 17.44 -8.65 6.52
CA ALA A 292 16.28 -9.18 7.22
C ALA A 292 15.01 -8.53 6.67
N VAL A 293 14.01 -9.32 6.35
CA VAL A 293 12.69 -8.82 5.94
C VAL A 293 11.72 -9.05 7.08
N LEU A 294 11.06 -7.98 7.52
CA LEU A 294 10.12 -8.02 8.63
C LEU A 294 8.68 -7.91 8.11
N ASP A 295 7.93 -8.97 8.30
CA ASP A 295 6.51 -9.04 7.96
C ASP A 295 5.62 -8.92 9.21
N ARG A 296 4.61 -8.06 9.16
CA ARG A 296 3.60 -7.93 10.22
C ARG A 296 2.42 -8.85 9.94
N THR A 297 2.72 -10.10 9.64
CA THR A 297 1.72 -11.13 9.36
C THR A 297 2.24 -12.52 9.68
N LYS A 298 1.32 -13.46 9.75
CA LYS A 298 1.57 -14.89 9.76
C LYS A 298 0.78 -15.54 8.65
N GLU A 299 1.43 -15.89 7.56
CA GLU A 299 0.83 -16.72 6.52
C GLU A 299 0.97 -18.19 6.89
N ILE A 300 -0.16 -18.81 7.31
CA ILE A 300 -0.16 -20.20 7.79
C ILE A 300 0.10 -21.15 6.63
N ALA A 301 0.95 -22.14 6.86
CA ALA A 301 1.37 -23.16 5.88
C ALA A 301 2.19 -22.63 4.68
N ALA A 302 2.53 -21.34 4.62
CA ALA A 302 3.41 -20.80 3.59
C ALA A 302 4.88 -21.10 3.90
N ASN A 303 5.71 -21.09 2.86
CA ASN A 303 7.17 -21.25 2.99
C ASN A 303 7.89 -19.95 3.44
N GLY A 304 7.16 -18.90 3.66
CA GLY A 304 7.61 -17.58 4.14
C GLY A 304 6.47 -16.58 4.09
N GLU A 305 6.67 -15.47 4.73
CA GLU A 305 5.71 -14.36 4.71
C GLU A 305 5.82 -13.59 3.37
N PRO A 306 4.78 -12.87 2.94
CA PRO A 306 4.69 -12.36 1.58
C PRO A 306 5.78 -11.36 1.18
N LEU A 307 6.10 -10.37 2.04
CA LEU A 307 7.15 -9.39 1.72
C LEU A 307 8.52 -10.08 1.66
N TYR A 308 8.78 -11.02 2.60
CA TYR A 308 10.02 -11.80 2.59
C TYR A 308 10.19 -12.55 1.26
N LEU A 309 9.15 -13.21 0.76
CA LEU A 309 9.22 -13.95 -0.49
C LEU A 309 9.43 -13.03 -1.70
N ASP A 310 8.79 -11.86 -1.73
CA ASP A 310 8.96 -10.88 -2.80
C ASP A 310 10.41 -10.32 -2.82
N VAL A 311 10.95 -9.95 -1.66
CA VAL A 311 12.33 -9.45 -1.54
C VAL A 311 13.34 -10.55 -1.86
N LEU A 312 13.15 -11.76 -1.32
CA LEU A 312 14.02 -12.90 -1.60
C LEU A 312 14.11 -13.18 -3.10
N LYS A 313 12.97 -13.16 -3.81
CA LYS A 313 12.95 -13.35 -5.27
C LYS A 313 13.67 -12.21 -5.99
N ALA A 314 13.41 -10.95 -5.60
CA ALA A 314 14.04 -9.81 -6.25
C ALA A 314 15.57 -9.82 -6.10
N VAL A 315 16.10 -10.04 -4.90
CA VAL A 315 17.55 -10.03 -4.68
C VAL A 315 18.24 -11.28 -5.24
N SER A 316 17.53 -12.40 -5.43
CA SER A 316 18.09 -13.61 -6.04
C SER A 316 18.54 -13.43 -7.50
N GLU A 317 18.17 -12.31 -8.12
CA GLU A 317 18.57 -11.94 -9.48
C GLU A 317 19.88 -11.13 -9.52
N MET A 318 20.43 -10.76 -8.35
CA MET A 318 21.73 -10.08 -8.25
C MET A 318 22.87 -11.11 -8.43
N GLU A 319 23.97 -10.69 -9.06
CA GLU A 319 25.16 -11.53 -9.23
C GLU A 319 25.77 -11.92 -7.87
N ASP A 320 25.89 -10.95 -6.95
CA ASP A 320 26.32 -11.14 -5.57
C ASP A 320 25.14 -11.00 -4.61
N ALA A 321 24.18 -11.94 -4.68
CA ALA A 321 22.96 -11.88 -3.89
C ALA A 321 23.24 -11.93 -2.37
N PRO A 322 22.71 -10.98 -1.58
CA PRO A 322 22.85 -11.00 -0.13
C PRO A 322 22.09 -12.18 0.50
N VAL A 323 22.54 -12.60 1.69
CA VAL A 323 21.77 -13.55 2.50
C VAL A 323 20.50 -12.88 3.00
N VAL A 324 19.33 -13.46 2.68
CA VAL A 324 18.02 -12.94 3.10
C VAL A 324 17.37 -13.84 4.14
N ILE A 325 16.99 -13.28 5.27
CA ILE A 325 16.20 -13.96 6.31
C ILE A 325 14.87 -13.25 6.56
N GLY A 326 13.85 -14.03 6.90
CA GLY A 326 12.51 -13.51 7.22
C GLY A 326 12.24 -13.52 8.73
N GLY A 327 11.54 -12.50 9.20
CA GLY A 327 11.08 -12.39 10.58
C GLY A 327 9.65 -11.88 10.66
N ARG A 328 8.95 -12.28 11.70
CA ARG A 328 7.60 -11.80 12.00
C ARG A 328 7.60 -10.93 13.23
N PHE A 329 6.81 -9.87 13.20
CA PHE A 329 6.67 -8.96 14.33
C PHE A 329 5.24 -8.46 14.46
N GLY A 330 4.90 -7.91 15.62
CA GLY A 330 3.80 -6.98 15.80
C GLY A 330 2.38 -7.52 15.57
N LEU A 331 2.16 -8.85 15.53
CA LEU A 331 0.83 -9.42 15.35
C LEU A 331 -0.11 -8.95 16.46
N GLY A 332 -1.34 -8.58 16.07
CA GLY A 332 -2.34 -8.08 17.01
C GLY A 332 -1.85 -6.85 17.80
N SER A 333 -1.11 -5.95 17.18
CA SER A 333 -0.51 -4.73 17.76
C SER A 333 0.49 -4.97 18.88
N LYS A 334 1.14 -6.14 18.96
CA LYS A 334 2.26 -6.32 19.89
C LYS A 334 3.38 -5.35 19.53
N ASP A 335 3.86 -4.59 20.53
CA ASP A 335 4.82 -3.52 20.33
C ASP A 335 6.20 -4.02 19.88
N PRO A 336 6.73 -3.56 18.73
CA PRO A 336 8.13 -3.70 18.41
C PRO A 336 8.93 -2.58 19.10
N TYR A 337 9.73 -2.95 20.11
CA TYR A 337 10.64 -2.00 20.76
C TYR A 337 11.97 -1.88 20.01
N PRO A 338 12.74 -0.79 20.19
CA PRO A 338 14.08 -0.64 19.63
C PRO A 338 15.03 -1.80 19.96
N SER A 339 14.90 -2.39 21.17
CA SER A 339 15.67 -3.57 21.56
C SER A 339 15.36 -4.80 20.70
N HIS A 340 14.13 -4.98 20.24
CA HIS A 340 13.76 -6.04 19.33
C HIS A 340 14.40 -5.84 17.95
N ILE A 341 14.42 -4.59 17.47
CA ILE A 341 15.08 -4.24 16.20
C ILE A 341 16.60 -4.44 16.29
N ALA A 342 17.21 -4.02 17.41
CA ALA A 342 18.64 -4.29 17.65
C ALA A 342 18.95 -5.80 17.62
N ALA A 343 18.10 -6.62 18.24
CA ALA A 343 18.24 -8.08 18.21
C ALA A 343 18.13 -8.68 16.80
N VAL A 344 17.36 -8.06 15.89
CA VAL A 344 17.32 -8.46 14.46
C VAL A 344 18.68 -8.22 13.80
N TYR A 345 19.30 -7.04 13.99
CA TYR A 345 20.64 -6.77 13.48
C TYR A 345 21.68 -7.71 14.09
N GLU A 346 21.62 -7.96 15.39
CA GLU A 346 22.50 -8.92 16.05
C GLU A 346 22.34 -10.34 15.49
N ASN A 347 21.11 -10.74 15.17
CA ASN A 347 20.86 -12.04 14.53
C ASN A 347 21.50 -12.10 13.14
N LEU A 348 21.39 -11.02 12.34
CA LEU A 348 22.03 -10.94 11.02
C LEU A 348 23.55 -11.02 11.11
N CYS A 349 24.17 -10.51 12.18
CA CYS A 349 25.62 -10.55 12.37
C CYS A 349 26.17 -11.95 12.68
N LYS A 350 25.33 -12.94 13.02
CA LYS A 350 25.77 -14.31 13.28
C LYS A 350 26.25 -15.02 12.01
N ASP A 351 27.13 -16.00 12.14
CA ASP A 351 27.56 -16.85 11.02
C ASP A 351 26.38 -17.63 10.43
N ASN A 352 25.50 -18.14 11.29
CA ASN A 352 24.26 -18.81 10.92
C ASN A 352 23.05 -18.05 11.48
N PRO A 353 22.59 -16.99 10.81
CA PRO A 353 21.45 -16.23 11.30
C PRO A 353 20.18 -17.07 11.30
N LYS A 354 19.41 -16.96 12.39
CA LYS A 354 18.12 -17.65 12.49
C LYS A 354 17.16 -17.06 11.47
N ASN A 355 16.72 -17.90 10.53
CA ASN A 355 15.65 -17.56 9.60
C ASN A 355 14.27 -17.89 10.21
N ARG A 356 13.21 -17.22 9.73
CA ARG A 356 11.82 -17.40 10.18
C ARG A 356 11.65 -17.18 11.69
N PHE A 357 12.35 -16.18 12.22
CA PHE A 357 12.25 -15.77 13.64
C PHE A 357 10.98 -14.96 13.94
N THR A 358 10.71 -14.82 15.23
CA THR A 358 9.60 -14.01 15.76
C THR A 358 10.11 -13.24 16.95
#